data_f0ae7eebfcfe15762bb4c18e606a1317
#
_entry.id   f0ae7eebfcfe15762bb4c18e606a1317
#
_cell.length_a   1.000
_cell.length_b   1.000
_cell.length_c   1.000
_cell.angle_alpha   90.00
_cell.angle_beta   90.00
_cell.angle_gamma   90.00
#
_symmetry.space_group_name_H-M   'P 1'
#
loop_
_entity.id
_entity.type
_entity.pdbx_description
1 polymer ?
#
loop_
_entity_poly.entity_id
_entity_poly.type
_entity_poly.pdbx_seq_one_letter_code
_entity_poly.pdbx_strand_id
1 'polypeptide(L)'
;MEPGSSVARSKRASRIAACTALVLSAGMLLAAPASADAPAPAPAGAAAQSTAELGGQPTLSLPKRAAKKKSGASGVAGAQSPSSVVPAEPRGDLDGDGAGDMLYRGLDGGTYAVTATSDSHPYTIDSDDPYETPKDIITPGDLDGDGKAEVLTLSASGTLSLHPSGGADGTGRVTWSGNGWQKYNKVSAPGDLDGDGRGDLLARTPSGDVYVYISTGDVTGAPFEAGVKVGYGWNVYDQIVGANDVNGDGLGDIIARTPAGDVYFYAGTGDAAKPFKARVKAGYGWDIYNQLISFDDLDGDGLGDIVARKPGGALYTYLSKGDGTFAARVEGGTGWNAAALFAGAGGNPHWGKQELEARTEGGSLYWYQSRNNENFFPRQLDSSDTGWNQVSLSLASSLDNDGWGDLLQVYNGTLYVGAEEIGTGWQVYNSLTGPGDLSGDGKGDVLARDTNGDLYLYQGNGLGTKFAAKVKVGYGYDTYNKIVGAGDLSGDGLADVVARAKDGTLYLYKGTGDAAKPLSARTEIGTGYNIYTHFAAPGDLDGDGKADLIGVDGAGDVYRYSSTGTGEIKKRAKIGYGWDIYNGLY
;
A
#
# COMPACT_ATOMS: atom_id res chain seq x y z
N MET A 1 -19.64 -12.30 -15.81
CA MET A 1 -19.31 -10.93 -16.28
C MET A 1 -18.09 -10.50 -15.50
N GLU A 2 -17.00 -10.18 -16.16
CA GLU A 2 -15.74 -9.75 -15.51
C GLU A 2 -15.73 -8.22 -15.42
N PRO A 3 -15.92 -7.58 -14.25
CA PRO A 3 -15.96 -6.12 -14.18
C PRO A 3 -14.66 -5.44 -13.74
N GLY A 4 -13.70 -6.13 -13.16
CA GLY A 4 -12.58 -5.45 -12.49
C GLY A 4 -11.34 -5.14 -13.34
N SER A 5 -10.99 -5.98 -14.31
CA SER A 5 -9.75 -5.80 -15.09
C SER A 5 -9.84 -4.71 -16.18
N SER A 6 -11.03 -4.21 -16.47
CA SER A 6 -11.26 -3.28 -17.59
C SER A 6 -10.91 -1.82 -17.29
N VAL A 7 -11.00 -1.36 -16.04
CA VAL A 7 -10.79 0.07 -15.70
C VAL A 7 -9.29 0.40 -15.64
N ALA A 8 -8.50 -0.42 -14.94
CA ALA A 8 -7.04 -0.24 -14.91
C ALA A 8 -6.42 -0.44 -16.31
N ARG A 9 -6.90 -1.43 -17.06
CA ARG A 9 -6.49 -1.66 -18.46
C ARG A 9 -6.88 -0.52 -19.39
N SER A 10 -8.07 0.09 -19.23
CA SER A 10 -8.51 1.18 -20.11
C SER A 10 -7.73 2.47 -19.86
N LYS A 11 -7.42 2.81 -18.60
CA LYS A 11 -6.58 3.95 -18.25
C LYS A 11 -5.15 3.77 -18.77
N ARG A 12 -4.57 2.56 -18.61
CA ARG A 12 -3.22 2.27 -19.08
C ARG A 12 -3.12 2.20 -20.60
N ALA A 13 -4.04 1.57 -21.29
CA ALA A 13 -4.10 1.54 -22.76
C ALA A 13 -4.22 2.94 -23.35
N SER A 14 -4.96 3.85 -22.71
CA SER A 14 -5.05 5.26 -23.09
C SER A 14 -3.70 6.00 -22.94
N ARG A 15 -2.91 5.66 -21.89
CA ARG A 15 -1.62 6.29 -21.62
C ARG A 15 -0.54 5.89 -22.65
N ILE A 16 -0.58 4.65 -23.14
CA ILE A 16 0.40 4.12 -24.10
C ILE A 16 0.00 4.43 -25.55
N ALA A 17 -1.28 4.45 -25.87
CA ALA A 17 -1.77 4.67 -27.24
C ALA A 17 -1.30 6.01 -27.83
N ALA A 18 -1.15 7.07 -27.04
CA ALA A 18 -0.68 8.36 -27.51
C ALA A 18 0.81 8.37 -27.88
N CYS A 19 1.63 7.58 -27.15
CA CYS A 19 3.06 7.47 -27.44
C CYS A 19 3.34 6.57 -28.65
N THR A 20 2.57 5.51 -28.81
CA THR A 20 2.60 4.69 -30.02
C THR A 20 2.31 5.55 -31.26
N ALA A 21 1.35 6.47 -31.17
CA ALA A 21 1.05 7.40 -32.25
C ALA A 21 2.18 8.40 -32.53
N LEU A 22 2.92 8.84 -31.50
CA LEU A 22 4.04 9.77 -31.64
C LEU A 22 5.25 9.12 -32.31
N VAL A 23 5.56 7.87 -31.93
CA VAL A 23 6.66 7.09 -32.53
C VAL A 23 6.32 6.69 -33.96
N LEU A 24 5.08 6.33 -34.25
CA LEU A 24 4.60 6.04 -35.62
C LEU A 24 4.70 7.26 -36.55
N SER A 25 4.43 8.47 -36.07
CA SER A 25 4.55 9.69 -36.89
C SER A 25 5.98 10.04 -37.26
N ALA A 26 6.97 9.69 -36.43
CA ALA A 26 8.40 9.85 -36.72
C ALA A 26 8.96 8.74 -37.65
N GLY A 27 8.41 7.52 -37.56
CA GLY A 27 8.81 6.38 -38.39
C GLY A 27 8.31 6.40 -39.83
N MET A 28 7.19 7.08 -40.10
CA MET A 28 6.62 7.15 -41.46
C MET A 28 7.43 7.96 -42.46
N LEU A 29 8.45 8.71 -42.06
CA LEU A 29 9.31 9.49 -42.95
C LEU A 29 10.46 8.71 -43.56
N LEU A 30 10.71 7.45 -43.20
CA LEU A 30 11.85 6.64 -43.64
C LEU A 30 11.58 5.20 -44.04
N ALA A 31 10.34 4.77 -44.26
CA ALA A 31 10.06 3.35 -44.55
C ALA A 31 9.84 3.09 -46.04
N ALA A 32 10.78 2.36 -46.66
CA ALA A 32 10.53 1.54 -47.84
C ALA A 32 9.79 0.25 -47.39
N PRO A 33 8.94 -0.39 -48.21
CA PRO A 33 8.11 -1.53 -47.77
C PRO A 33 8.99 -2.75 -47.48
N ALA A 34 8.99 -3.21 -46.23
CA ALA A 34 9.57 -4.50 -45.82
C ALA A 34 8.48 -5.58 -45.80
N SER A 35 8.82 -6.71 -46.39
CA SER A 35 7.99 -7.92 -46.43
C SER A 35 7.72 -8.44 -45.01
N ALA A 36 6.50 -8.93 -44.79
CA ALA A 36 6.13 -9.59 -43.56
C ALA A 36 6.89 -10.91 -43.39
N ASP A 37 7.82 -10.99 -42.46
CA ASP A 37 8.35 -12.24 -41.93
C ASP A 37 7.47 -12.75 -40.78
N ALA A 38 7.23 -14.07 -40.76
CA ALA A 38 6.44 -14.72 -39.75
C ALA A 38 7.02 -14.55 -38.34
N PRO A 39 6.21 -14.40 -37.28
CA PRO A 39 6.70 -14.23 -35.93
C PRO A 39 7.54 -15.44 -35.51
N ALA A 40 8.73 -15.16 -34.94
CA ALA A 40 9.58 -16.19 -34.37
C ALA A 40 8.84 -16.97 -33.27
N PRO A 41 9.03 -18.29 -33.15
CA PRO A 41 8.39 -19.07 -32.12
C PRO A 41 8.80 -18.56 -30.74
N ALA A 42 7.80 -18.42 -29.85
CA ALA A 42 8.04 -18.06 -28.45
C ALA A 42 9.00 -19.06 -27.81
N PRO A 43 9.97 -18.62 -26.95
CA PRO A 43 10.86 -19.54 -26.27
C PRO A 43 10.05 -20.58 -25.48
N ALA A 44 10.38 -21.87 -25.66
CA ALA A 44 9.76 -22.96 -24.94
C ALA A 44 10.02 -22.80 -23.43
N GLY A 45 8.98 -22.44 -22.68
CA GLY A 45 9.05 -22.19 -21.23
C GLY A 45 8.14 -21.07 -20.74
N ALA A 46 7.73 -20.14 -21.60
CA ALA A 46 6.69 -19.18 -21.29
C ALA A 46 5.36 -19.67 -21.87
N ALA A 47 4.79 -20.74 -21.31
CA ALA A 47 3.41 -21.10 -21.63
C ALA A 47 2.53 -19.91 -21.28
N ALA A 48 1.75 -19.44 -22.26
CA ALA A 48 0.66 -18.51 -22.03
C ALA A 48 -0.31 -19.18 -21.04
N GLN A 49 -0.16 -18.87 -19.75
CA GLN A 49 -1.12 -19.28 -18.75
C GLN A 49 -2.36 -18.45 -18.96
N SER A 50 -3.48 -19.14 -19.13
CA SER A 50 -4.78 -18.54 -19.34
C SER A 50 -5.19 -17.66 -18.14
N THR A 51 -6.05 -16.69 -18.37
CA THR A 51 -6.73 -15.86 -17.35
C THR A 51 -7.46 -16.68 -16.26
N ALA A 52 -7.47 -17.98 -16.32
CA ALA A 52 -7.99 -18.91 -15.32
C ALA A 52 -7.06 -19.15 -14.11
N GLU A 53 -5.86 -18.57 -14.08
CA GLU A 53 -4.92 -18.64 -12.93
C GLU A 53 -4.87 -17.37 -12.08
N LEU A 54 -5.81 -16.48 -12.20
CA LEU A 54 -6.24 -15.65 -11.06
C LEU A 54 -6.74 -16.67 -10.04
N GLY A 55 -5.94 -16.93 -8.98
CA GLY A 55 -6.26 -17.91 -7.95
C GLY A 55 -7.73 -17.83 -7.60
N GLY A 56 -8.35 -18.98 -7.34
CA GLY A 56 -9.79 -19.02 -7.03
C GLY A 56 -10.16 -17.93 -6.02
N GLN A 57 -11.42 -17.51 -6.01
CA GLN A 57 -11.94 -16.51 -5.08
C GLN A 57 -11.34 -16.74 -3.68
N PRO A 58 -10.83 -15.71 -2.99
CA PRO A 58 -10.29 -15.88 -1.66
C PRO A 58 -11.34 -16.52 -0.76
N THR A 59 -10.90 -17.46 0.08
CA THR A 59 -11.80 -18.16 1.02
C THR A 59 -11.56 -17.64 2.41
N LEU A 60 -12.62 -17.29 3.12
CA LEU A 60 -12.60 -16.92 4.53
C LEU A 60 -13.24 -18.04 5.35
N SER A 61 -12.54 -18.48 6.39
CA SER A 61 -13.03 -19.48 7.34
C SER A 61 -12.93 -18.89 8.73
N LEU A 62 -13.96 -18.18 9.15
CA LEU A 62 -14.02 -17.62 10.50
C LEU A 62 -14.39 -18.71 11.52
N PRO A 63 -13.98 -18.55 12.79
CA PRO A 63 -14.46 -19.34 13.89
C PRO A 63 -16.00 -19.30 13.95
N LYS A 64 -16.62 -20.37 14.42
CA LYS A 64 -18.07 -20.36 14.61
C LYS A 64 -18.41 -19.43 15.77
N ARG A 65 -19.17 -18.39 15.49
CA ARG A 65 -19.67 -17.48 16.53
C ARG A 65 -20.47 -18.25 17.58
N ALA A 66 -20.18 -17.98 18.84
CA ALA A 66 -20.99 -18.48 19.96
C ALA A 66 -22.40 -17.88 19.81
N ALA A 67 -23.44 -18.73 19.88
CA ALA A 67 -24.82 -18.23 19.81
C ALA A 67 -25.03 -17.20 20.94
N LYS A 68 -25.31 -15.92 20.57
CA LYS A 68 -25.65 -14.86 21.56
C LYS A 68 -26.70 -15.45 22.50
N LYS A 69 -26.38 -15.64 23.78
CA LYS A 69 -27.38 -15.95 24.81
C LYS A 69 -28.33 -14.75 24.86
N LYS A 70 -29.53 -14.88 24.32
CA LYS A 70 -30.59 -13.88 24.52
C LYS A 70 -30.72 -13.69 26.04
N SER A 71 -30.26 -12.55 26.56
CA SER A 71 -30.55 -12.10 27.90
C SER A 71 -32.06 -11.88 27.96
N GLY A 72 -32.78 -12.90 28.41
CA GLY A 72 -34.20 -12.79 28.69
C GLY A 72 -34.39 -11.77 29.80
N ALA A 73 -34.96 -10.62 29.46
CA ALA A 73 -35.44 -9.67 30.44
C ALA A 73 -36.45 -10.35 31.33
N SER A 74 -36.02 -10.79 32.52
CA SER A 74 -36.90 -11.21 33.60
C SER A 74 -36.56 -10.34 34.81
N GLY A 75 -37.39 -9.33 35.06
CA GLY A 75 -37.22 -8.43 36.19
C GLY A 75 -37.29 -9.15 37.52
N VAL A 76 -36.26 -8.99 38.33
CA VAL A 76 -36.31 -8.95 39.78
C VAL A 76 -35.32 -7.90 40.25
N ALA A 77 -35.84 -6.82 40.85
CA ALA A 77 -35.04 -5.82 41.53
C ALA A 77 -34.36 -6.42 42.76
N GLY A 78 -33.04 -6.23 42.88
CA GLY A 78 -32.34 -6.42 44.14
C GLY A 78 -31.04 -7.19 44.05
N ALA A 79 -29.97 -6.47 43.88
CA ALA A 79 -28.60 -6.56 44.36
C ALA A 79 -27.68 -5.93 43.29
N GLN A 80 -26.90 -4.92 43.65
CA GLN A 80 -25.85 -4.36 42.78
C GLN A 80 -24.80 -5.47 42.55
N SER A 81 -24.87 -6.08 41.38
CA SER A 81 -23.73 -6.84 40.80
C SER A 81 -22.68 -5.87 40.26
N PRO A 82 -21.41 -6.25 40.24
CA PRO A 82 -20.36 -5.39 39.66
C PRO A 82 -20.75 -5.00 38.23
N SER A 83 -20.44 -3.78 37.81
CA SER A 83 -20.68 -3.18 36.48
C SER A 83 -20.59 -4.24 35.40
N SER A 84 -21.71 -4.56 34.74
CA SER A 84 -21.64 -5.27 33.48
C SER A 84 -20.99 -4.32 32.47
N VAL A 85 -19.73 -4.57 32.16
CA VAL A 85 -19.05 -3.89 31.04
C VAL A 85 -19.91 -4.16 29.79
N VAL A 86 -20.32 -3.11 29.12
CA VAL A 86 -21.02 -3.22 27.83
C VAL A 86 -19.96 -3.64 26.81
N PRO A 87 -20.16 -4.75 26.08
CA PRO A 87 -19.23 -5.13 25.03
C PRO A 87 -19.06 -3.98 24.02
N ALA A 88 -17.83 -3.75 23.57
CA ALA A 88 -17.56 -2.75 22.56
C ALA A 88 -18.28 -3.12 21.24
N GLU A 89 -18.90 -2.14 20.60
CA GLU A 89 -19.53 -2.35 19.30
C GLU A 89 -18.47 -2.60 18.21
N PRO A 90 -18.80 -3.42 17.20
CA PRO A 90 -17.87 -3.69 16.10
C PRO A 90 -17.56 -2.42 15.29
N ARG A 91 -16.27 -2.16 15.01
CA ARG A 91 -15.85 -1.00 14.22
C ARG A 91 -16.07 -1.16 12.71
N GLY A 92 -16.26 -2.38 12.24
CA GLY A 92 -16.42 -2.71 10.83
C GLY A 92 -17.80 -3.31 10.50
N ASP A 93 -18.82 -3.12 11.34
CA ASP A 93 -20.18 -3.62 11.06
C ASP A 93 -20.83 -2.75 9.96
N LEU A 94 -20.62 -3.15 8.70
CA LEU A 94 -21.08 -2.38 7.53
C LEU A 94 -22.58 -2.59 7.27
N ASP A 95 -23.13 -3.75 7.62
CA ASP A 95 -24.53 -4.11 7.31
C ASP A 95 -25.47 -4.03 8.54
N GLY A 96 -24.94 -3.78 9.73
CA GLY A 96 -25.71 -3.61 10.97
C GLY A 96 -26.16 -4.93 11.59
N ASP A 97 -25.45 -6.04 11.33
CA ASP A 97 -25.80 -7.36 11.87
C ASP A 97 -25.16 -7.64 13.25
N GLY A 98 -24.33 -6.74 13.75
CA GLY A 98 -23.60 -6.82 15.01
C GLY A 98 -22.35 -7.69 14.92
N ALA A 99 -21.81 -7.92 13.71
CA ALA A 99 -20.54 -8.58 13.46
C ALA A 99 -19.58 -7.64 12.73
N GLY A 100 -18.28 -7.76 13.00
CA GLY A 100 -17.29 -7.05 12.20
C GLY A 100 -17.16 -7.67 10.81
N ASP A 101 -17.21 -6.82 9.77
CA ASP A 101 -17.05 -7.20 8.38
C ASP A 101 -15.64 -6.91 7.89
N MET A 102 -15.23 -7.61 6.82
CA MET A 102 -13.95 -7.38 6.16
C MET A 102 -14.14 -6.48 4.96
N LEU A 103 -13.52 -5.31 4.97
CA LEU A 103 -13.44 -4.40 3.83
C LEU A 103 -12.02 -4.39 3.27
N TYR A 104 -11.86 -4.55 1.94
CA TYR A 104 -10.54 -4.58 1.33
C TYR A 104 -10.54 -4.05 -0.11
N ARG A 105 -9.37 -3.55 -0.56
CA ARG A 105 -9.12 -3.25 -1.97
C ARG A 105 -8.36 -4.40 -2.61
N GLY A 106 -8.84 -4.88 -3.76
CA GLY A 106 -8.20 -5.92 -4.56
C GLY A 106 -6.98 -5.42 -5.36
N LEU A 107 -6.18 -6.35 -5.87
CA LEU A 107 -5.09 -6.07 -6.81
C LEU A 107 -5.59 -5.51 -8.17
N ASP A 108 -6.86 -5.64 -8.45
CA ASP A 108 -7.53 -5.05 -9.61
C ASP A 108 -7.96 -3.59 -9.38
N GLY A 109 -7.74 -3.05 -8.18
CA GLY A 109 -8.13 -1.70 -7.75
C GLY A 109 -9.58 -1.58 -7.29
N GLY A 110 -10.40 -2.64 -7.40
CA GLY A 110 -11.78 -2.68 -6.89
C GLY A 110 -11.81 -2.79 -5.37
N THR A 111 -12.86 -2.23 -4.75
CA THR A 111 -13.12 -2.41 -3.31
C THR A 111 -14.18 -3.47 -3.12
N TYR A 112 -14.01 -4.30 -2.10
CA TYR A 112 -14.83 -5.48 -1.81
C TYR A 112 -15.12 -5.58 -0.32
N ALA A 113 -16.28 -6.11 0.02
CA ALA A 113 -16.64 -6.50 1.39
C ALA A 113 -16.88 -8.01 1.51
N VAL A 114 -16.65 -8.53 2.70
CA VAL A 114 -17.11 -9.87 3.14
C VAL A 114 -17.86 -9.65 4.43
N THR A 115 -19.14 -9.99 4.46
CA THR A 115 -19.99 -9.88 5.66
C THR A 115 -20.24 -11.26 6.27
N ALA A 116 -20.83 -11.32 7.46
CA ALA A 116 -21.16 -12.59 8.09
C ALA A 116 -22.13 -13.45 7.26
N THR A 117 -22.88 -12.83 6.33
CA THR A 117 -23.92 -13.46 5.51
C THR A 117 -23.57 -13.61 4.05
N SER A 118 -22.45 -13.03 3.58
CA SER A 118 -22.06 -13.04 2.16
C SER A 118 -20.58 -13.32 1.96
N ASP A 119 -20.28 -14.03 0.87
CA ASP A 119 -18.92 -14.13 0.34
C ASP A 119 -18.47 -12.76 -0.20
N SER A 120 -17.19 -12.67 -0.57
CA SER A 120 -16.61 -11.46 -1.17
C SER A 120 -17.44 -10.93 -2.35
N HIS A 121 -17.88 -9.68 -2.23
CA HIS A 121 -18.68 -8.99 -3.25
C HIS A 121 -18.19 -7.53 -3.41
N PRO A 122 -18.46 -6.89 -4.56
CA PRO A 122 -18.08 -5.49 -4.78
C PRO A 122 -18.71 -4.57 -3.73
N TYR A 123 -17.90 -3.67 -3.18
CA TYR A 123 -18.34 -2.63 -2.26
C TYR A 123 -18.01 -1.26 -2.86
N THR A 124 -19.00 -0.41 -3.01
CA THR A 124 -18.81 0.90 -3.64
C THR A 124 -18.54 1.96 -2.59
N ILE A 125 -17.38 2.63 -2.67
CA ILE A 125 -17.11 3.84 -1.89
C ILE A 125 -17.47 5.04 -2.77
N ASP A 126 -18.50 5.81 -2.37
CA ASP A 126 -18.98 6.97 -3.12
C ASP A 126 -18.06 8.17 -2.87
N SER A 127 -17.04 8.34 -3.71
CA SER A 127 -16.03 9.39 -3.63
C SER A 127 -16.44 10.63 -4.44
N ASP A 128 -16.19 11.81 -3.90
CA ASP A 128 -16.37 13.08 -4.63
C ASP A 128 -15.29 13.30 -5.72
N ASP A 129 -14.14 12.63 -5.61
CA ASP A 129 -13.08 12.60 -6.64
C ASP A 129 -12.93 11.20 -7.23
N PRO A 130 -13.52 10.94 -8.41
CA PRO A 130 -13.43 9.63 -9.05
C PRO A 130 -12.03 9.33 -9.65
N TYR A 131 -11.11 10.30 -9.65
CA TYR A 131 -9.77 10.15 -10.21
C TYR A 131 -8.72 9.80 -9.15
N GLU A 132 -8.99 10.11 -7.88
CA GLU A 132 -8.11 9.77 -6.77
C GLU A 132 -8.51 8.42 -6.15
N THR A 133 -7.59 7.46 -6.10
CA THR A 133 -7.80 6.21 -5.37
C THR A 133 -7.40 6.41 -3.92
N PRO A 134 -8.20 5.99 -2.91
CA PRO A 134 -7.81 6.11 -1.51
C PRO A 134 -6.49 5.37 -1.22
N LYS A 135 -5.56 6.04 -0.56
CA LYS A 135 -4.32 5.43 -0.07
C LYS A 135 -4.59 4.44 1.06
N ASP A 136 -5.52 4.77 1.96
CA ASP A 136 -5.93 3.93 3.09
C ASP A 136 -7.45 3.97 3.26
N ILE A 137 -8.00 2.91 3.86
CA ILE A 137 -9.41 2.78 4.22
C ILE A 137 -9.46 2.40 5.70
N ILE A 138 -10.25 3.12 6.48
CA ILE A 138 -10.36 2.95 7.93
C ILE A 138 -11.83 2.81 8.30
N THR A 139 -12.16 1.88 9.17
CA THR A 139 -13.49 1.69 9.76
C THR A 139 -13.43 2.14 11.22
N PRO A 140 -13.91 3.36 11.55
CA PRO A 140 -13.86 3.88 12.92
C PRO A 140 -14.92 3.29 13.84
N GLY A 141 -15.98 2.71 13.30
CA GLY A 141 -17.16 2.27 14.01
C GLY A 141 -18.37 3.12 13.68
N ASP A 142 -19.47 2.87 14.36
CA ASP A 142 -20.69 3.69 14.32
C ASP A 142 -20.44 4.99 15.10
N LEU A 143 -20.26 6.09 14.36
CA LEU A 143 -19.96 7.40 14.94
C LEU A 143 -21.23 8.21 15.26
N ASP A 144 -22.34 7.96 14.55
CA ASP A 144 -23.58 8.75 14.70
C ASP A 144 -24.70 8.01 15.43
N GLY A 145 -24.51 6.74 15.75
CA GLY A 145 -25.44 5.92 16.54
C GLY A 145 -26.59 5.34 15.70
N ASP A 146 -26.41 5.18 14.37
CA ASP A 146 -27.42 4.61 13.47
C ASP A 146 -27.37 3.08 13.41
N GLY A 147 -26.38 2.46 14.06
CA GLY A 147 -26.16 1.02 14.16
C GLY A 147 -25.32 0.44 13.03
N LYS A 148 -24.62 1.27 12.25
CA LYS A 148 -23.73 0.84 11.17
C LYS A 148 -22.42 1.63 11.20
N ALA A 149 -21.35 0.98 10.78
CA ALA A 149 -20.04 1.60 10.78
C ALA A 149 -19.87 2.60 9.62
N GLU A 150 -19.31 3.78 9.90
CA GLU A 150 -18.80 4.69 8.91
C GLU A 150 -17.52 4.16 8.27
N VAL A 151 -17.22 4.68 7.08
CA VAL A 151 -15.97 4.43 6.37
C VAL A 151 -15.20 5.74 6.19
N LEU A 152 -13.94 5.73 6.57
CA LEU A 152 -13.00 6.82 6.28
C LEU A 152 -12.09 6.41 5.13
N THR A 153 -11.91 7.31 4.19
CA THR A 153 -10.88 7.19 3.14
C THR A 153 -9.80 8.23 3.33
N LEU A 154 -8.55 7.82 3.22
CA LEU A 154 -7.39 8.71 3.25
C LEU A 154 -6.76 8.78 1.88
N SER A 155 -6.73 9.95 1.26
CA SER A 155 -6.06 10.17 -0.01
C SER A 155 -4.54 10.28 0.13
N ALA A 156 -3.80 10.10 -0.96
CA ALA A 156 -2.35 10.31 -0.96
C ALA A 156 -1.99 11.76 -0.65
N SER A 157 -2.78 12.71 -1.14
CA SER A 157 -2.62 14.16 -0.89
C SER A 157 -2.96 14.58 0.54
N GLY A 158 -3.49 13.64 1.36
CA GLY A 158 -3.76 13.86 2.78
C GLY A 158 -5.13 14.43 3.08
N THR A 159 -6.11 14.19 2.23
CA THR A 159 -7.51 14.42 2.53
C THR A 159 -8.08 13.19 3.22
N LEU A 160 -8.59 13.33 4.44
CA LEU A 160 -9.39 12.31 5.14
C LEU A 160 -10.85 12.64 4.90
N SER A 161 -11.61 11.70 4.33
CA SER A 161 -13.03 11.87 4.00
C SER A 161 -13.89 10.87 4.76
N LEU A 162 -15.01 11.34 5.32
CA LEU A 162 -15.98 10.51 6.02
C LEU A 162 -17.15 10.18 5.08
N HIS A 163 -17.46 8.89 5.03
CA HIS A 163 -18.57 8.33 4.27
C HIS A 163 -19.52 7.64 5.26
N PRO A 164 -20.79 8.05 5.35
CA PRO A 164 -21.78 7.31 6.13
C PRO A 164 -22.01 5.94 5.52
N SER A 165 -22.42 4.98 6.34
CA SER A 165 -22.75 3.66 5.83
C SER A 165 -23.93 3.71 4.86
N GLY A 166 -23.80 3.00 3.73
CA GLY A 166 -24.89 2.69 2.81
C GLY A 166 -25.39 1.24 2.93
N GLY A 167 -24.82 0.47 3.87
CA GLY A 167 -25.10 -0.95 4.06
C GLY A 167 -24.07 -1.85 3.38
N ALA A 168 -24.40 -3.14 3.21
CA ALA A 168 -23.49 -4.17 2.72
C ALA A 168 -22.88 -3.91 1.33
N ASP A 169 -23.50 -3.11 0.48
CA ASP A 169 -23.08 -2.90 -0.91
C ASP A 169 -22.25 -1.63 -1.14
N GLY A 170 -22.13 -0.76 -0.14
CA GLY A 170 -21.33 0.47 -0.29
C GLY A 170 -21.64 1.55 0.73
N THR A 171 -20.99 2.71 0.55
CA THR A 171 -21.17 3.90 1.39
C THR A 171 -22.17 4.88 0.78
N GLY A 172 -22.65 5.83 1.60
CA GLY A 172 -23.20 7.08 1.13
C GLY A 172 -22.11 8.05 0.63
N ARG A 173 -22.57 9.22 0.15
CA ARG A 173 -21.66 10.29 -0.27
C ARG A 173 -20.89 10.87 0.90
N VAL A 174 -19.71 11.44 0.60
CA VAL A 174 -18.88 12.18 1.56
C VAL A 174 -19.73 13.23 2.29
N THR A 175 -19.71 13.18 3.61
CA THR A 175 -20.36 14.18 4.49
C THR A 175 -19.38 15.16 5.09
N TRP A 176 -18.10 14.76 5.20
CA TRP A 176 -17.03 15.60 5.71
C TRP A 176 -15.70 15.26 5.07
N SER A 177 -14.82 16.25 4.93
CA SER A 177 -13.43 16.09 4.52
C SER A 177 -12.51 17.05 5.28
N GLY A 178 -11.36 16.53 5.70
CA GLY A 178 -10.31 17.29 6.38
C GLY A 178 -8.95 17.06 5.73
N ASN A 179 -8.17 18.14 5.57
CA ASN A 179 -6.86 18.11 4.93
C ASN A 179 -5.71 18.07 5.96
N GLY A 180 -4.49 17.74 5.48
CA GLY A 180 -3.27 17.78 6.29
C GLY A 180 -2.92 16.44 6.95
N TRP A 181 -3.53 15.34 6.49
CA TRP A 181 -3.27 14.00 7.01
C TRP A 181 -2.08 13.30 6.33
N GLN A 182 -1.53 13.85 5.24
CA GLN A 182 -0.31 13.31 4.57
C GLN A 182 0.91 13.24 5.50
N LYS A 183 0.93 14.01 6.58
CA LYS A 183 1.97 13.97 7.62
C LYS A 183 2.02 12.67 8.42
N TYR A 184 0.96 11.85 8.33
CA TYR A 184 0.88 10.56 9.02
C TYR A 184 1.18 9.42 8.08
N ASN A 185 2.05 8.51 8.51
CA ASN A 185 2.33 7.28 7.79
C ASN A 185 1.37 6.16 8.16
N LYS A 186 0.67 6.26 9.30
CA LYS A 186 -0.37 5.32 9.72
C LYS A 186 -1.49 6.04 10.45
N VAL A 187 -2.73 5.71 10.06
CA VAL A 187 -3.95 6.05 10.78
C VAL A 187 -4.67 4.73 11.09
N SER A 188 -5.11 4.53 12.32
CA SER A 188 -5.87 3.37 12.75
C SER A 188 -7.00 3.80 13.69
N ALA A 189 -8.03 2.97 13.80
CA ALA A 189 -9.14 3.15 14.72
C ALA A 189 -9.05 2.10 15.81
N PRO A 190 -8.58 2.43 17.02
CA PRO A 190 -8.48 1.46 18.11
C PRO A 190 -9.81 1.04 18.73
N GLY A 191 -10.86 1.80 18.54
CA GLY A 191 -12.11 1.77 19.27
C GLY A 191 -12.24 2.99 20.18
N ASP A 192 -13.09 2.91 21.19
CA ASP A 192 -13.34 3.98 22.17
C ASP A 192 -12.13 4.16 23.11
N LEU A 193 -11.48 5.32 23.08
CA LEU A 193 -10.30 5.65 23.90
C LEU A 193 -10.62 6.53 25.11
N ASP A 194 -11.77 7.23 25.13
CA ASP A 194 -12.16 8.14 26.20
C ASP A 194 -13.35 7.68 27.03
N GLY A 195 -14.02 6.60 26.63
CA GLY A 195 -15.12 5.98 27.38
C GLY A 195 -16.49 6.56 27.02
N ASP A 196 -16.64 7.24 25.87
CA ASP A 196 -17.90 7.83 25.44
C ASP A 196 -18.75 6.89 24.56
N GLY A 197 -18.22 5.72 24.20
CA GLY A 197 -18.86 4.67 23.42
C GLY A 197 -18.66 4.80 21.91
N ARG A 198 -17.92 5.79 21.41
CA ARG A 198 -17.62 5.98 19.99
C ARG A 198 -16.17 5.64 19.67
N GLY A 199 -15.92 5.23 18.44
CA GLY A 199 -14.58 4.92 18.01
C GLY A 199 -13.75 6.17 17.69
N ASP A 200 -12.50 6.16 18.14
CA ASP A 200 -11.53 7.24 17.98
C ASP A 200 -10.44 6.89 16.96
N LEU A 201 -9.61 7.88 16.59
CA LEU A 201 -8.49 7.64 15.70
C LEU A 201 -7.14 7.82 16.42
N LEU A 202 -6.20 6.96 16.05
CA LEU A 202 -4.79 7.06 16.39
C LEU A 202 -4.00 7.29 15.11
N ALA A 203 -3.19 8.35 15.07
CA ALA A 203 -2.37 8.70 13.92
C ALA A 203 -0.90 8.79 14.30
N ARG A 204 -0.02 8.14 13.50
CA ARG A 204 1.43 8.14 13.72
C ARG A 204 2.15 8.89 12.60
N THR A 205 3.11 9.73 12.97
CA THR A 205 4.04 10.34 12.01
C THR A 205 5.21 9.41 11.68
N PRO A 206 5.94 9.61 10.56
CA PRO A 206 7.17 8.86 10.25
C PRO A 206 8.23 8.91 11.36
N SER A 207 8.31 10.03 12.11
CA SER A 207 9.21 10.16 13.27
C SER A 207 8.79 9.36 14.50
N GLY A 208 7.57 8.79 14.49
CA GLY A 208 7.03 7.99 15.60
C GLY A 208 6.27 8.78 16.64
N ASP A 209 5.93 10.04 16.36
CA ASP A 209 5.00 10.81 17.19
C ASP A 209 3.57 10.28 16.98
N VAL A 210 2.83 10.13 18.07
CA VAL A 210 1.47 9.59 18.07
C VAL A 210 0.48 10.64 18.54
N TYR A 211 -0.62 10.76 17.79
CA TYR A 211 -1.73 11.66 18.05
C TYR A 211 -3.02 10.87 18.18
N VAL A 212 -3.91 11.31 19.06
CA VAL A 212 -5.27 10.81 19.19
C VAL A 212 -6.25 11.89 18.74
N TYR A 213 -7.29 11.49 18.05
CA TYR A 213 -8.39 12.31 17.58
C TYR A 213 -9.67 11.71 18.13
N ILE A 214 -10.31 12.41 19.08
CA ILE A 214 -11.54 11.97 19.73
C ILE A 214 -12.74 12.26 18.83
N SER A 215 -13.63 11.29 18.71
CA SER A 215 -14.87 11.42 17.96
C SER A 215 -15.82 12.41 18.65
N THR A 216 -16.50 13.23 17.84
CA THR A 216 -17.51 14.18 18.34
C THR A 216 -18.94 13.66 18.20
N GLY A 217 -19.14 12.58 17.42
CA GLY A 217 -20.45 12.12 17.01
C GLY A 217 -21.13 12.97 15.93
N ASP A 218 -20.48 14.03 15.44
CA ASP A 218 -21.01 14.88 14.36
C ASP A 218 -20.42 14.46 13.00
N VAL A 219 -21.10 13.55 12.33
CA VAL A 219 -20.66 13.01 11.02
C VAL A 219 -20.88 13.99 9.84
N THR A 220 -21.49 15.13 10.09
CA THR A 220 -21.78 16.17 9.07
C THR A 220 -20.97 17.45 9.23
N GLY A 221 -20.45 17.69 10.42
CA GLY A 221 -19.65 18.87 10.77
C GLY A 221 -18.18 18.52 10.96
N ALA A 222 -17.75 18.34 12.21
CA ALA A 222 -16.39 17.99 12.56
C ALA A 222 -16.37 16.66 13.32
N PRO A 223 -16.19 15.51 12.63
CA PRO A 223 -16.35 14.19 13.23
C PRO A 223 -15.28 13.89 14.30
N PHE A 224 -14.18 14.62 14.29
CA PHE A 224 -13.09 14.46 15.26
C PHE A 224 -12.64 15.80 15.82
N GLU A 225 -12.30 15.81 17.09
CA GLU A 225 -11.62 16.92 17.74
C GLU A 225 -10.21 17.14 17.17
N ALA A 226 -9.57 18.25 17.54
CA ALA A 226 -8.18 18.51 17.15
C ALA A 226 -7.24 17.46 17.74
N GLY A 227 -6.34 16.92 16.91
CA GLY A 227 -5.40 15.88 17.32
C GLY A 227 -4.50 16.29 18.48
N VAL A 228 -4.47 15.47 19.53
CA VAL A 228 -3.62 15.65 20.71
C VAL A 228 -2.45 14.69 20.65
N LYS A 229 -1.21 15.22 20.77
CA LYS A 229 -0.01 14.37 20.85
C LYS A 229 0.04 13.65 22.19
N VAL A 230 0.01 12.32 22.15
CA VAL A 230 -0.04 11.45 23.33
C VAL A 230 1.20 10.59 23.52
N GLY A 231 2.08 10.52 22.51
CA GLY A 231 3.27 9.68 22.59
C GLY A 231 4.34 10.01 21.55
N TYR A 232 5.46 9.29 21.66
CA TYR A 232 6.58 9.36 20.70
C TYR A 232 7.33 8.01 20.69
N GLY A 233 8.19 7.81 19.67
CA GLY A 233 9.02 6.63 19.56
C GLY A 233 8.28 5.38 19.05
N TRP A 234 7.09 5.55 18.46
CA TRP A 234 6.30 4.44 17.90
C TRP A 234 6.77 3.99 16.50
N ASN A 235 7.80 4.65 15.94
CA ASN A 235 8.49 4.21 14.73
C ASN A 235 9.28 2.88 14.90
N VAL A 236 9.35 2.35 16.13
CA VAL A 236 9.86 1.00 16.40
C VAL A 236 8.89 -0.10 15.96
N TYR A 237 7.64 0.22 15.67
CA TYR A 237 6.61 -0.73 15.22
C TYR A 237 6.39 -0.64 13.72
N ASP A 238 6.36 -1.78 13.05
CA ASP A 238 5.99 -1.91 11.64
C ASP A 238 4.49 -2.20 11.45
N GLN A 239 3.80 -2.68 12.50
CA GLN A 239 2.37 -2.88 12.52
C GLN A 239 1.77 -2.24 13.78
N ILE A 240 0.69 -1.46 13.61
CA ILE A 240 -0.10 -0.86 14.69
C ILE A 240 -1.57 -1.11 14.35
N VAL A 241 -2.14 -2.12 14.96
CA VAL A 241 -3.53 -2.55 14.73
C VAL A 241 -4.40 -1.96 15.82
N GLY A 242 -5.42 -1.20 15.46
CA GLY A 242 -6.56 -0.98 16.34
C GLY A 242 -7.29 -2.31 16.50
N ALA A 243 -7.48 -2.78 17.71
CA ALA A 243 -7.95 -4.13 17.96
C ALA A 243 -9.30 -4.18 18.70
N ASN A 244 -9.94 -3.02 18.88
CA ASN A 244 -11.12 -2.87 19.71
C ASN A 244 -10.84 -3.37 21.15
N ASP A 245 -11.81 -3.89 21.86
CA ASP A 245 -11.65 -4.36 23.23
C ASP A 245 -11.05 -5.78 23.26
N VAL A 246 -9.74 -5.92 23.42
CA VAL A 246 -9.04 -7.21 23.49
C VAL A 246 -9.11 -7.83 24.89
N ASN A 247 -9.34 -7.01 25.92
CA ASN A 247 -9.25 -7.43 27.32
C ASN A 247 -10.59 -7.47 28.05
N GLY A 248 -11.69 -7.05 27.43
CA GLY A 248 -13.04 -7.09 27.98
C GLY A 248 -13.34 -5.95 28.95
N ASP A 249 -12.60 -4.82 28.87
CA ASP A 249 -12.85 -3.66 29.73
C ASP A 249 -13.74 -2.58 29.08
N GLY A 250 -14.15 -2.80 27.82
CA GLY A 250 -15.04 -1.92 27.05
C GLY A 250 -14.31 -0.76 26.36
N LEU A 251 -12.98 -0.72 26.40
CA LEU A 251 -12.16 0.36 25.83
C LEU A 251 -11.36 -0.14 24.62
N GLY A 252 -11.02 0.78 23.75
CA GLY A 252 -10.22 0.50 22.57
C GLY A 252 -8.77 0.19 22.89
N ASP A 253 -8.25 -0.91 22.33
CA ASP A 253 -6.91 -1.44 22.55
C ASP A 253 -6.06 -1.42 21.27
N ILE A 254 -4.74 -1.52 21.43
CA ILE A 254 -3.77 -1.59 20.34
C ILE A 254 -2.92 -2.87 20.45
N ILE A 255 -2.75 -3.53 19.30
CA ILE A 255 -1.71 -4.54 19.09
C ILE A 255 -0.61 -3.94 18.21
N ALA A 256 0.61 -3.89 18.72
CA ALA A 256 1.76 -3.33 18.00
C ALA A 256 2.85 -4.37 17.81
N ARG A 257 3.39 -4.50 16.59
CA ARG A 257 4.46 -5.44 16.25
C ARG A 257 5.73 -4.69 15.85
N THR A 258 6.89 -5.18 16.30
CA THR A 258 8.18 -4.73 15.80
C THR A 258 8.59 -5.52 14.54
N PRO A 259 9.50 -5.02 13.68
CA PRO A 259 10.03 -5.76 12.53
C PRO A 259 10.66 -7.12 12.89
N ALA A 260 11.13 -7.27 14.13
CA ALA A 260 11.67 -8.54 14.66
C ALA A 260 10.58 -9.56 15.06
N GLY A 261 9.30 -9.21 14.91
CA GLY A 261 8.16 -10.09 15.22
C GLY A 261 7.77 -10.13 16.68
N ASP A 262 8.28 -9.23 17.52
CA ASP A 262 7.78 -9.07 18.89
C ASP A 262 6.45 -8.30 18.86
N VAL A 263 5.43 -8.85 19.52
CA VAL A 263 4.09 -8.27 19.61
C VAL A 263 3.85 -7.74 21.01
N TYR A 264 3.28 -6.56 21.08
CA TYR A 264 2.94 -5.86 22.30
C TYR A 264 1.47 -5.47 22.32
N PHE A 265 0.85 -5.63 23.47
CA PHE A 265 -0.49 -5.21 23.80
C PHE A 265 -0.46 -3.89 24.58
N TYR A 266 -1.31 -2.94 24.20
CA TYR A 266 -1.55 -1.68 24.87
C TYR A 266 -3.03 -1.58 25.22
N ALA A 267 -3.36 -1.74 26.51
CA ALA A 267 -4.72 -1.59 26.97
C ALA A 267 -5.14 -0.12 27.03
N GLY A 268 -6.37 0.16 26.66
CA GLY A 268 -7.03 1.44 26.82
C GLY A 268 -7.12 1.88 28.29
N THR A 269 -7.30 3.18 28.52
CA THR A 269 -7.45 3.72 29.88
C THR A 269 -8.77 4.45 30.09
N GLY A 270 -9.49 4.82 29.02
CA GLY A 270 -10.64 5.73 29.06
C GLY A 270 -10.25 7.20 29.32
N ASP A 271 -8.97 7.56 29.16
CA ASP A 271 -8.46 8.93 29.33
C ASP A 271 -7.72 9.34 28.03
N ALA A 272 -8.35 10.17 27.20
CA ALA A 272 -7.80 10.64 25.95
C ALA A 272 -6.41 11.29 26.08
N ALA A 273 -6.07 11.88 27.24
CA ALA A 273 -4.77 12.48 27.47
C ALA A 273 -3.67 11.45 27.74
N LYS A 274 -4.05 10.22 28.15
CA LYS A 274 -3.16 9.09 28.40
C LYS A 274 -3.83 7.79 27.93
N PRO A 275 -4.08 7.66 26.63
CA PRO A 275 -5.03 6.66 26.11
C PRO A 275 -4.62 5.21 26.38
N PHE A 276 -3.37 4.93 26.67
CA PHE A 276 -2.87 3.57 26.85
C PHE A 276 -2.13 3.35 28.16
N LYS A 277 -2.34 2.18 28.75
CA LYS A 277 -1.53 1.62 29.83
C LYS A 277 -0.12 1.26 29.31
N ALA A 278 0.80 0.96 30.23
CA ALA A 278 2.13 0.46 29.85
C ALA A 278 1.98 -0.83 29.03
N ARG A 279 2.75 -0.95 27.93
CA ARG A 279 2.70 -2.12 27.05
C ARG A 279 3.07 -3.41 27.75
N VAL A 280 2.39 -4.48 27.38
CA VAL A 280 2.70 -5.85 27.79
C VAL A 280 3.12 -6.64 26.57
N LYS A 281 4.15 -7.50 26.68
CA LYS A 281 4.57 -8.37 25.57
C LYS A 281 3.54 -9.49 25.41
N ALA A 282 2.83 -9.50 24.26
CA ALA A 282 1.77 -10.46 23.93
C ALA A 282 2.29 -11.68 23.13
N GLY A 283 3.44 -11.54 22.45
CA GLY A 283 3.97 -12.63 21.61
C GLY A 283 5.33 -12.33 20.99
N TYR A 284 5.83 -13.29 20.21
CA TYR A 284 7.06 -13.19 19.42
C TYR A 284 6.99 -14.10 18.19
N GLY A 285 7.89 -13.88 17.21
CA GLY A 285 7.96 -14.69 15.99
C GLY A 285 6.82 -14.41 15.01
N TRP A 286 6.23 -13.20 15.06
CA TRP A 286 5.17 -12.78 14.15
C TRP A 286 5.71 -12.08 12.89
N ASP A 287 7.03 -12.03 12.69
CA ASP A 287 7.71 -11.57 11.47
C ASP A 287 7.43 -12.44 10.24
N ILE A 288 6.86 -13.63 10.44
CA ILE A 288 6.39 -14.52 9.38
C ILE A 288 5.10 -14.02 8.68
N TYR A 289 4.42 -13.02 9.26
CA TYR A 289 3.22 -12.41 8.69
C TYR A 289 3.56 -11.08 8.03
N ASN A 290 3.01 -10.86 6.84
CA ASN A 290 3.16 -9.59 6.13
C ASN A 290 2.13 -8.55 6.59
N GLN A 291 0.92 -8.96 7.06
CA GLN A 291 -0.09 -8.05 7.59
C GLN A 291 -0.71 -8.61 8.88
N LEU A 292 -1.01 -7.72 9.82
CA LEU A 292 -1.88 -7.94 10.97
C LEU A 292 -3.10 -7.05 10.83
N ILE A 293 -4.29 -7.59 11.11
CA ILE A 293 -5.57 -6.95 10.87
C ILE A 293 -6.48 -7.31 12.03
N SER A 294 -7.46 -6.47 12.37
CA SER A 294 -8.56 -6.82 13.26
C SER A 294 -9.89 -6.54 12.57
N PHE A 295 -10.77 -7.51 12.61
CA PHE A 295 -12.17 -7.42 12.24
C PHE A 295 -13.06 -7.58 13.50
N ASP A 296 -12.58 -7.07 14.63
CA ASP A 296 -13.21 -7.11 15.94
C ASP A 296 -13.39 -8.54 16.49
N ASP A 297 -14.53 -8.81 17.13
CA ASP A 297 -14.89 -10.11 17.72
C ASP A 297 -15.28 -11.11 16.63
N LEU A 298 -14.45 -12.09 16.36
CA LEU A 298 -14.66 -13.08 15.30
C LEU A 298 -15.46 -14.30 15.75
N ASP A 299 -15.39 -14.66 17.04
CA ASP A 299 -16.07 -15.86 17.55
C ASP A 299 -17.32 -15.58 18.39
N GLY A 300 -17.61 -14.30 18.66
CA GLY A 300 -18.81 -13.84 19.36
C GLY A 300 -18.68 -13.89 20.89
N ASP A 301 -17.45 -13.88 21.43
CA ASP A 301 -17.19 -13.88 22.85
C ASP A 301 -17.14 -12.48 23.49
N GLY A 302 -17.14 -11.45 22.66
CA GLY A 302 -17.10 -10.03 23.04
C GLY A 302 -15.70 -9.45 23.14
N LEU A 303 -14.66 -10.18 22.69
CA LEU A 303 -13.28 -9.73 22.72
C LEU A 303 -12.76 -9.50 21.30
N GLY A 304 -11.95 -8.46 21.12
CA GLY A 304 -11.31 -8.16 19.84
C GLY A 304 -10.20 -9.17 19.50
N ASP A 305 -10.25 -9.69 18.28
CA ASP A 305 -9.37 -10.73 17.76
C ASP A 305 -8.41 -10.19 16.69
N ILE A 306 -7.37 -10.97 16.38
CA ILE A 306 -6.39 -10.64 15.34
C ILE A 306 -6.40 -11.68 14.21
N VAL A 307 -6.39 -11.18 12.99
CA VAL A 307 -6.11 -11.95 11.77
C VAL A 307 -4.72 -11.60 11.28
N ALA A 308 -3.94 -12.62 10.95
CA ALA A 308 -2.58 -12.48 10.45
C ALA A 308 -2.43 -13.11 9.07
N ARG A 309 -1.97 -12.34 8.07
CA ARG A 309 -1.74 -12.82 6.70
C ARG A 309 -0.28 -13.16 6.47
N LYS A 310 -0.03 -14.29 5.81
CA LYS A 310 1.30 -14.63 5.25
C LYS A 310 1.46 -14.10 3.83
N PRO A 311 2.70 -13.90 3.33
CA PRO A 311 2.96 -13.47 1.94
C PRO A 311 2.28 -14.34 0.88
N GLY A 312 2.06 -15.64 1.15
CA GLY A 312 1.32 -16.54 0.25
C GLY A 312 -0.20 -16.38 0.28
N GLY A 313 -0.75 -15.41 1.04
CA GLY A 313 -2.18 -15.15 1.13
C GLY A 313 -2.96 -16.07 2.08
N ALA A 314 -2.28 -16.89 2.88
CA ALA A 314 -2.95 -17.66 3.93
C ALA A 314 -3.23 -16.76 5.14
N LEU A 315 -4.48 -16.79 5.64
CA LEU A 315 -4.88 -16.13 6.86
C LEU A 315 -4.85 -17.08 8.06
N TYR A 316 -4.54 -16.52 9.20
CA TYR A 316 -4.59 -17.18 10.50
C TYR A 316 -5.30 -16.30 11.51
N THR A 317 -6.24 -16.86 12.25
CA THR A 317 -6.98 -16.18 13.31
C THR A 317 -6.34 -16.47 14.66
N TYR A 318 -6.22 -15.45 15.46
CA TYR A 318 -5.75 -15.48 16.84
C TYR A 318 -6.83 -14.93 17.75
N LEU A 319 -7.54 -15.81 18.47
CA LEU A 319 -8.60 -15.44 19.41
C LEU A 319 -8.00 -14.86 20.69
N SER A 320 -8.55 -13.78 21.18
CA SER A 320 -8.16 -13.18 22.44
C SER A 320 -8.48 -14.09 23.63
N LYS A 321 -7.72 -13.94 24.72
CA LYS A 321 -7.99 -14.60 26.00
C LYS A 321 -8.50 -13.63 27.07
N GLY A 322 -8.72 -12.37 26.71
CA GLY A 322 -9.13 -11.34 27.64
C GLY A 322 -8.03 -10.81 28.58
N ASP A 323 -6.78 -11.19 28.35
CA ASP A 323 -5.62 -10.75 29.15
C ASP A 323 -4.54 -10.05 28.32
N GLY A 324 -4.87 -9.68 27.07
CA GLY A 324 -3.93 -9.11 26.11
C GLY A 324 -3.04 -10.14 25.43
N THR A 325 -3.25 -11.44 25.66
CA THR A 325 -2.61 -12.55 24.94
C THR A 325 -3.61 -13.31 24.09
N PHE A 326 -3.09 -14.14 23.17
CA PHE A 326 -3.92 -14.84 22.20
C PHE A 326 -3.81 -16.36 22.34
N ALA A 327 -4.86 -17.06 21.93
CA ALA A 327 -4.87 -18.50 21.79
C ALA A 327 -3.96 -18.96 20.65
N ALA A 328 -3.74 -20.28 20.52
CA ALA A 328 -3.02 -20.84 19.39
C ALA A 328 -3.79 -20.51 18.10
N ARG A 329 -3.04 -20.12 17.04
CA ARG A 329 -3.63 -19.74 15.76
C ARG A 329 -4.47 -20.86 15.14
N VAL A 330 -5.53 -20.47 14.47
CA VAL A 330 -6.37 -21.32 13.64
C VAL A 330 -6.26 -20.84 12.18
N GLU A 331 -6.39 -21.75 11.22
CA GLU A 331 -6.45 -21.36 9.80
C GLU A 331 -7.72 -20.55 9.53
N GLY A 332 -7.56 -19.36 8.93
CA GLY A 332 -8.63 -18.40 8.66
C GLY A 332 -8.99 -18.25 7.18
N GLY A 333 -8.25 -18.92 6.28
CA GLY A 333 -8.54 -18.88 4.85
C GLY A 333 -7.31 -18.81 3.96
N THR A 334 -7.52 -18.79 2.64
CA THR A 334 -6.47 -18.77 1.63
C THR A 334 -6.82 -17.87 0.46
N GLY A 335 -5.82 -17.53 -0.39
CA GLY A 335 -6.03 -16.70 -1.58
C GLY A 335 -6.00 -15.19 -1.31
N TRP A 336 -5.74 -14.76 -0.07
CA TRP A 336 -5.79 -13.36 0.34
C TRP A 336 -4.60 -12.50 -0.09
N ASN A 337 -3.68 -13.06 -0.87
CA ASN A 337 -2.75 -12.25 -1.67
C ASN A 337 -3.48 -11.42 -2.74
N ALA A 338 -4.76 -11.73 -3.05
CA ALA A 338 -5.61 -10.90 -3.91
C ALA A 338 -5.93 -9.53 -3.32
N ALA A 339 -5.83 -9.35 -1.99
CA ALA A 339 -6.04 -8.07 -1.35
C ALA A 339 -4.75 -7.23 -1.36
N ALA A 340 -4.81 -6.05 -1.97
CA ALA A 340 -3.75 -5.04 -1.93
C ALA A 340 -3.76 -4.27 -0.60
N LEU A 341 -4.94 -4.01 -0.05
CA LEU A 341 -5.13 -3.27 1.19
C LEU A 341 -6.33 -3.85 1.94
N PHE A 342 -6.20 -4.05 3.26
CA PHE A 342 -7.35 -4.29 4.15
C PHE A 342 -7.64 -3.03 4.96
N ALA A 343 -8.91 -2.70 5.12
CA ALA A 343 -9.30 -1.72 6.12
C ALA A 343 -8.87 -2.19 7.52
N GLY A 344 -8.31 -1.27 8.32
CA GLY A 344 -7.83 -1.62 9.66
C GLY A 344 -6.53 -2.43 9.71
N ALA A 345 -5.83 -2.66 8.59
CA ALA A 345 -4.50 -3.27 8.61
C ALA A 345 -3.50 -2.43 9.41
N GLY A 346 -2.61 -3.09 10.16
CA GLY A 346 -1.66 -2.40 11.06
C GLY A 346 -0.42 -1.82 10.37
N GLY A 347 -0.09 -2.25 9.15
CA GLY A 347 1.04 -1.77 8.37
C GLY A 347 0.81 -0.38 7.78
N ASN A 348 1.89 0.29 7.35
CA ASN A 348 1.75 1.46 6.49
C ASN A 348 1.07 1.03 5.19
N PRO A 349 0.09 1.80 4.70
CA PRO A 349 -0.52 1.48 3.42
C PRO A 349 0.48 1.67 2.30
N HIS A 350 0.66 0.65 1.46
CA HIS A 350 1.46 0.79 0.24
C HIS A 350 0.72 1.69 -0.75
N TRP A 351 1.48 2.60 -1.40
CA TRP A 351 0.95 3.52 -2.39
C TRP A 351 1.92 3.69 -3.56
N GLY A 352 1.37 3.77 -4.75
CA GLY A 352 2.12 3.96 -5.98
C GLY A 352 2.39 2.64 -6.69
N LYS A 353 3.50 2.54 -7.41
CA LYS A 353 3.74 1.41 -8.30
C LYS A 353 3.87 0.08 -7.55
N GLN A 354 3.19 -0.93 -8.09
CA GLN A 354 3.30 -2.36 -7.74
C GLN A 354 3.56 -3.20 -8.99
N GLU A 355 4.34 -2.66 -9.90
CA GLU A 355 4.54 -3.20 -11.23
C GLU A 355 5.92 -2.87 -11.79
N LEU A 356 6.23 -3.49 -12.89
CA LEU A 356 7.46 -3.32 -13.63
C LEU A 356 7.16 -3.23 -15.13
N GLU A 357 7.84 -2.34 -15.82
CA GLU A 357 7.86 -2.29 -17.28
C GLU A 357 9.17 -2.88 -17.80
N ALA A 358 9.08 -3.79 -18.78
CA ALA A 358 10.22 -4.45 -19.39
C ALA A 358 10.24 -4.23 -20.90
N ARG A 359 11.38 -3.81 -21.44
CA ARG A 359 11.56 -3.61 -22.88
C ARG A 359 12.44 -4.71 -23.45
N THR A 360 11.98 -5.35 -24.53
CA THR A 360 12.79 -6.33 -25.28
C THR A 360 13.85 -5.64 -26.17
N GLU A 361 14.84 -6.39 -26.66
CA GLU A 361 15.79 -5.90 -27.65
C GLU A 361 15.10 -5.40 -28.94
N GLY A 362 13.97 -6.03 -29.32
CA GLY A 362 13.15 -5.59 -30.46
C GLY A 362 12.37 -4.31 -30.23
N GLY A 363 12.32 -3.78 -29.00
CA GLY A 363 11.61 -2.55 -28.64
C GLY A 363 10.23 -2.75 -28.03
N SER A 364 9.63 -3.94 -28.09
CA SER A 364 8.31 -4.18 -27.48
C SER A 364 8.33 -4.03 -25.97
N LEU A 365 7.25 -3.51 -25.41
CA LEU A 365 7.07 -3.33 -23.96
C LEU A 365 6.18 -4.43 -23.38
N TYR A 366 6.56 -4.91 -22.22
CA TYR A 366 5.83 -5.88 -21.41
C TYR A 366 5.67 -5.40 -20.00
N TRP A 367 4.46 -5.54 -19.47
CA TRP A 367 4.08 -5.19 -18.12
C TRP A 367 4.00 -6.41 -17.20
N TYR A 368 4.49 -6.26 -15.97
CA TYR A 368 4.44 -7.25 -14.91
C TYR A 368 3.81 -6.61 -13.67
N GLN A 369 2.70 -7.14 -13.20
CA GLN A 369 2.06 -6.71 -11.94
C GLN A 369 2.48 -7.61 -10.78
N SER A 370 2.64 -7.05 -9.59
CA SER A 370 2.81 -7.80 -8.35
C SER A 370 1.60 -8.70 -8.06
N ARG A 371 1.87 -9.88 -7.52
CA ARG A 371 0.85 -10.82 -7.01
C ARG A 371 0.69 -10.76 -5.49
N ASN A 372 1.40 -9.89 -4.78
CA ASN A 372 1.50 -9.87 -3.31
C ASN A 372 1.87 -11.23 -2.68
N ASN A 373 2.57 -12.08 -3.42
CA ASN A 373 2.99 -13.40 -2.99
C ASN A 373 4.45 -13.66 -3.34
N GLU A 374 5.26 -12.60 -3.29
CA GLU A 374 6.69 -12.64 -3.57
C GLU A 374 7.06 -12.77 -5.06
N ASN A 375 6.09 -12.66 -5.97
CA ASN A 375 6.28 -12.87 -7.41
C ASN A 375 5.38 -11.95 -8.25
N PHE A 376 5.51 -12.03 -9.57
CA PHE A 376 4.70 -11.32 -10.55
C PHE A 376 3.62 -12.22 -11.15
N PHE A 377 2.54 -11.61 -11.65
CA PHE A 377 1.66 -12.23 -12.64
C PHE A 377 2.43 -12.49 -13.94
N PRO A 378 1.96 -13.42 -14.79
CA PRO A 378 2.50 -13.58 -16.13
C PRO A 378 2.53 -12.25 -16.87
N ARG A 379 3.64 -12.00 -17.62
CA ARG A 379 3.79 -10.77 -18.38
C ARG A 379 2.63 -10.53 -19.34
N GLN A 380 2.25 -9.28 -19.48
CA GLN A 380 1.28 -8.85 -20.50
C GLN A 380 1.99 -7.97 -21.51
N LEU A 381 1.63 -8.14 -22.81
CA LEU A 381 2.14 -7.26 -23.85
C LEU A 381 1.47 -5.89 -23.69
N ASP A 382 2.27 -4.88 -23.45
CA ASP A 382 1.81 -3.51 -23.30
C ASP A 382 1.86 -2.76 -24.63
N SER A 383 2.98 -2.91 -25.36
CA SER A 383 3.12 -2.38 -26.71
C SER A 383 4.00 -3.29 -27.58
N SER A 384 3.54 -3.58 -28.79
CA SER A 384 4.32 -4.28 -29.82
C SER A 384 5.14 -3.32 -30.71
N ASP A 385 5.10 -2.01 -30.45
CA ASP A 385 5.83 -1.03 -31.23
C ASP A 385 7.34 -1.16 -30.96
N THR A 386 8.13 -1.15 -32.03
CA THR A 386 9.59 -1.25 -31.94
C THR A 386 10.29 0.09 -31.74
N GLY A 387 9.53 1.19 -31.82
CA GLY A 387 10.05 2.56 -31.64
C GLY A 387 10.54 2.87 -30.23
N TRP A 388 10.16 2.07 -29.24
CA TRP A 388 10.53 2.27 -27.84
C TRP A 388 12.04 2.20 -27.57
N ASN A 389 12.85 1.62 -28.47
CA ASN A 389 14.29 1.65 -28.38
C ASN A 389 14.89 3.07 -28.55
N GLN A 390 14.12 4.02 -29.07
CA GLN A 390 14.52 5.42 -29.24
C GLN A 390 14.08 6.31 -28.08
N VAL A 391 13.34 5.75 -27.12
CA VAL A 391 12.75 6.45 -25.98
C VAL A 391 13.54 6.11 -24.70
N SER A 392 13.93 7.11 -23.93
CA SER A 392 14.43 6.89 -22.58
C SER A 392 13.24 6.71 -21.65
N LEU A 393 13.19 5.57 -20.96
CA LEU A 393 12.06 5.16 -20.13
C LEU A 393 12.43 5.12 -18.65
N SER A 394 11.47 5.41 -17.80
CA SER A 394 11.49 5.14 -16.37
C SER A 394 10.06 4.96 -15.87
N LEU A 395 9.81 3.99 -14.98
CA LEU A 395 8.53 3.85 -14.32
C LEU A 395 8.59 4.55 -12.96
N ALA A 396 7.84 5.64 -12.84
CA ALA A 396 7.68 6.37 -11.59
C ALA A 396 6.59 5.72 -10.72
N SER A 397 6.55 6.06 -9.45
CA SER A 397 5.37 5.87 -8.60
C SER A 397 4.25 6.78 -9.08
N SER A 398 3.04 6.68 -8.51
CA SER A 398 1.88 7.45 -8.95
C SER A 398 2.15 8.95 -8.92
N LEU A 399 2.05 9.61 -10.08
CA LEU A 399 2.19 11.06 -10.26
C LEU A 399 0.83 11.77 -10.39
N ASP A 400 -0.23 10.99 -10.65
CA ASP A 400 -1.61 11.49 -10.83
C ASP A 400 -2.58 11.00 -9.72
N ASN A 401 -2.04 10.47 -8.64
CA ASN A 401 -2.76 10.01 -7.45
C ASN A 401 -3.79 8.89 -7.71
N ASP A 402 -3.64 8.13 -8.80
CA ASP A 402 -4.49 6.97 -9.07
C ASP A 402 -3.98 5.66 -8.40
N GLY A 403 -2.79 5.70 -7.79
CA GLY A 403 -2.19 4.57 -7.08
C GLY A 403 -1.41 3.58 -7.94
N TRP A 404 -1.27 3.85 -9.24
CA TRP A 404 -0.49 3.04 -10.19
C TRP A 404 0.78 3.77 -10.61
N GLY A 405 1.75 3.02 -11.13
CA GLY A 405 2.97 3.60 -11.67
C GLY A 405 2.75 4.36 -12.98
N ASP A 406 3.45 5.47 -13.14
CA ASP A 406 3.42 6.30 -14.33
C ASP A 406 4.67 6.14 -15.18
N LEU A 407 4.51 5.89 -16.48
CA LEU A 407 5.62 5.75 -17.41
C LEU A 407 6.14 7.13 -17.82
N LEU A 408 7.36 7.46 -17.36
CA LEU A 408 8.12 8.62 -17.81
C LEU A 408 8.82 8.28 -19.12
N GLN A 409 8.69 9.15 -20.12
CA GLN A 409 9.22 8.94 -21.47
C GLN A 409 9.92 10.20 -21.94
N VAL A 410 11.21 10.11 -22.29
CA VAL A 410 11.93 11.21 -22.93
C VAL A 410 12.20 10.84 -24.37
N TYR A 411 11.56 11.56 -25.28
CA TYR A 411 11.72 11.40 -26.72
C TYR A 411 12.03 12.75 -27.38
N ASN A 412 13.14 12.81 -28.13
CA ASN A 412 13.64 14.05 -28.77
C ASN A 412 13.75 15.26 -27.82
N GLY A 413 14.07 15.00 -26.53
CA GLY A 413 14.23 16.02 -25.51
C GLY A 413 12.94 16.52 -24.88
N THR A 414 11.79 15.97 -25.25
CA THR A 414 10.51 16.22 -24.61
C THR A 414 10.20 15.11 -23.61
N LEU A 415 9.79 15.48 -22.39
CA LEU A 415 9.28 14.56 -21.37
C LEU A 415 7.77 14.41 -21.53
N TYR A 416 7.31 13.17 -21.45
CA TYR A 416 5.91 12.79 -21.35
C TYR A 416 5.69 11.97 -20.08
N VAL A 417 4.54 12.13 -19.45
CA VAL A 417 4.00 11.25 -18.39
C VAL A 417 2.78 10.55 -18.99
N GLY A 418 2.89 9.25 -19.25
CA GLY A 418 1.87 8.59 -20.06
C GLY A 418 1.66 9.29 -21.40
N ALA A 419 0.49 9.88 -21.62
CA ALA A 419 0.14 10.63 -22.84
C ALA A 419 0.35 12.15 -22.73
N GLU A 420 0.61 12.66 -21.52
CA GLU A 420 0.69 14.10 -21.27
C GLU A 420 2.08 14.64 -21.59
N GLU A 421 2.16 15.68 -22.40
CA GLU A 421 3.42 16.40 -22.68
C GLU A 421 3.73 17.36 -21.53
N ILE A 422 4.84 17.09 -20.81
CA ILE A 422 5.28 17.91 -19.69
C ILE A 422 6.13 19.11 -20.14
N GLY A 423 6.94 18.92 -21.18
CA GLY A 423 7.77 19.98 -21.71
C GLY A 423 9.08 19.51 -22.29
N THR A 424 9.85 20.45 -22.82
CA THR A 424 11.11 20.21 -23.55
C THR A 424 12.35 20.50 -22.69
N GLY A 425 13.53 20.09 -23.18
CA GLY A 425 14.81 20.33 -22.49
C GLY A 425 15.28 19.19 -21.61
N TRP A 426 14.60 18.04 -21.61
CA TRP A 426 14.90 16.92 -20.74
C TRP A 426 16.05 16.03 -21.22
N GLN A 427 16.57 16.24 -22.42
CA GLN A 427 17.75 15.55 -22.95
C GLN A 427 19.05 15.80 -22.15
N VAL A 428 19.05 16.79 -21.25
CA VAL A 428 20.18 17.09 -20.37
C VAL A 428 20.34 16.07 -19.24
N TYR A 429 19.30 15.28 -18.99
CA TYR A 429 19.29 14.27 -17.93
C TYR A 429 19.61 12.89 -18.50
N ASN A 430 20.48 12.15 -17.80
CA ASN A 430 20.87 10.79 -18.14
C ASN A 430 20.21 9.72 -17.23
N SER A 431 19.45 10.16 -16.23
CA SER A 431 18.66 9.27 -15.35
C SER A 431 17.47 10.03 -14.82
N LEU A 432 16.28 9.43 -14.93
CA LEU A 432 15.05 9.84 -14.27
C LEU A 432 14.60 8.71 -13.36
N THR A 433 14.02 9.04 -12.22
CA THR A 433 13.37 8.07 -11.33
C THR A 433 12.29 8.75 -10.50
N GLY A 434 11.16 8.07 -10.29
CA GLY A 434 10.05 8.56 -9.48
C GLY A 434 9.82 7.64 -8.29
N PRO A 435 10.42 7.94 -7.13
CA PRO A 435 10.32 7.07 -5.95
C PRO A 435 8.97 7.15 -5.23
N GLY A 436 8.19 8.18 -5.50
CA GLY A 436 6.99 8.59 -4.77
C GLY A 436 7.17 9.99 -4.19
N ASP A 437 6.43 10.30 -3.14
CA ASP A 437 6.51 11.59 -2.45
C ASP A 437 7.82 11.71 -1.64
N LEU A 438 8.72 12.56 -2.10
CA LEU A 438 9.95 12.93 -1.40
C LEU A 438 9.84 14.28 -0.70
N SER A 439 8.87 15.08 -1.09
CA SER A 439 8.68 16.45 -0.61
C SER A 439 7.79 16.55 0.62
N GLY A 440 7.01 15.51 0.92
CA GLY A 440 6.07 15.44 2.05
C GLY A 440 4.74 16.15 1.77
N ASP A 441 4.43 16.44 0.49
CA ASP A 441 3.18 17.10 0.10
C ASP A 441 2.08 16.13 -0.33
N GLY A 442 2.36 14.81 -0.29
CA GLY A 442 1.43 13.74 -0.63
C GLY A 442 1.33 13.47 -2.13
N LYS A 443 2.20 14.04 -2.96
CA LYS A 443 2.20 13.85 -4.41
C LYS A 443 3.50 13.21 -4.87
N GLY A 444 3.43 12.42 -5.93
CA GLY A 444 4.61 11.78 -6.50
C GLY A 444 5.59 12.79 -7.11
N ASP A 445 6.87 12.59 -6.85
CA ASP A 445 7.98 13.42 -7.29
C ASP A 445 8.91 12.69 -8.26
N VAL A 446 9.72 13.44 -9.00
CA VAL A 446 10.74 12.91 -9.93
C VAL A 446 12.12 13.44 -9.55
N LEU A 447 13.07 12.52 -9.46
CA LEU A 447 14.51 12.85 -9.42
C LEU A 447 15.10 12.76 -10.81
N ALA A 448 15.86 13.78 -11.18
CA ALA A 448 16.56 13.86 -12.47
C ALA A 448 18.05 14.11 -12.25
N ARG A 449 18.91 13.22 -12.78
CA ARG A 449 20.36 13.39 -12.73
C ARG A 449 20.87 13.88 -14.08
N ASP A 450 21.64 14.97 -14.09
CA ASP A 450 22.29 15.45 -15.30
C ASP A 450 23.62 14.73 -15.59
N THR A 451 24.24 15.06 -16.73
CA THR A 451 25.50 14.47 -17.19
C THR A 451 26.71 14.85 -16.33
N ASN A 452 26.61 15.89 -15.52
CA ASN A 452 27.66 16.32 -14.58
C ASN A 452 27.55 15.60 -13.22
N GLY A 453 26.48 14.79 -13.01
CA GLY A 453 26.21 14.11 -11.74
C GLY A 453 25.46 14.98 -10.73
N ASP A 454 24.92 16.09 -11.15
CA ASP A 454 24.02 16.89 -10.33
C ASP A 454 22.63 16.24 -10.31
N LEU A 455 22.07 16.07 -9.11
CA LEU A 455 20.73 15.50 -8.89
C LEU A 455 19.75 16.61 -8.54
N TYR A 456 18.58 16.58 -9.15
CA TYR A 456 17.50 17.55 -8.96
C TYR A 456 16.19 16.86 -8.61
N LEU A 457 15.42 17.48 -7.71
CA LEU A 457 14.04 17.14 -7.40
C LEU A 457 13.09 17.99 -8.24
N TYR A 458 12.09 17.35 -8.82
CA TYR A 458 10.94 17.96 -9.47
C TYR A 458 9.68 17.52 -8.73
N GLN A 459 9.04 18.45 -8.01
CA GLN A 459 7.80 18.17 -7.30
C GLN A 459 6.63 18.06 -8.26
N GLY A 460 5.86 16.97 -8.16
CA GLY A 460 4.67 16.74 -8.94
C GLY A 460 3.49 17.60 -8.50
N ASN A 461 2.48 17.68 -9.34
CA ASN A 461 1.24 18.40 -9.02
C ASN A 461 0.09 17.47 -8.59
N GLY A 462 0.33 16.15 -8.50
CA GLY A 462 -0.68 15.15 -8.19
C GLY A 462 -1.68 14.85 -9.32
N LEU A 463 -1.44 15.41 -10.52
CA LEU A 463 -2.26 15.18 -11.71
C LEU A 463 -1.42 14.61 -12.89
N GLY A 464 -0.13 14.37 -12.68
CA GLY A 464 0.77 13.89 -13.73
C GLY A 464 0.98 14.86 -14.91
N THR A 465 0.57 16.13 -14.81
CA THR A 465 0.52 17.06 -15.93
C THR A 465 1.63 18.11 -15.93
N LYS A 466 2.32 18.32 -14.82
CA LYS A 466 3.43 19.28 -14.68
C LYS A 466 4.23 19.06 -13.41
N PHE A 467 5.43 19.62 -13.41
CA PHE A 467 6.30 19.69 -12.23
C PHE A 467 6.57 21.14 -11.83
N ALA A 468 6.84 21.35 -10.54
CA ALA A 468 7.35 22.62 -10.03
C ALA A 468 8.79 22.90 -10.53
N ALA A 469 9.31 24.09 -10.24
CA ALA A 469 10.70 24.43 -10.53
C ALA A 469 11.64 23.48 -9.77
N LYS A 470 12.68 22.99 -10.47
CA LYS A 470 13.61 22.02 -9.88
C LYS A 470 14.36 22.57 -8.67
N VAL A 471 14.55 21.72 -7.68
CA VAL A 471 15.40 21.95 -6.51
C VAL A 471 16.65 21.09 -6.63
N LYS A 472 17.85 21.65 -6.45
CA LYS A 472 19.08 20.86 -6.47
C LYS A 472 19.21 20.07 -5.17
N VAL A 473 19.27 18.75 -5.29
CA VAL A 473 19.43 17.80 -4.17
C VAL A 473 20.90 17.65 -3.77
N GLY A 474 21.79 17.58 -4.79
CA GLY A 474 23.21 17.37 -4.52
C GLY A 474 24.03 17.21 -5.81
N TYR A 475 25.29 16.79 -5.63
CA TYR A 475 26.26 16.57 -6.73
C TYR A 475 27.02 15.25 -6.49
N GLY A 476 27.74 14.77 -7.51
CA GLY A 476 28.58 13.57 -7.42
C GLY A 476 27.80 12.26 -7.59
N TYR A 477 26.55 12.31 -8.07
CA TYR A 477 25.74 11.12 -8.33
C TYR A 477 26.16 10.36 -9.61
N ASP A 478 27.14 10.87 -10.39
CA ASP A 478 27.79 10.18 -11.51
C ASP A 478 28.65 8.98 -11.07
N THR A 479 28.93 8.85 -9.76
CA THR A 479 29.54 7.66 -9.15
C THR A 479 28.63 6.43 -9.24
N TYR A 480 27.32 6.63 -9.41
CA TYR A 480 26.33 5.55 -9.50
C TYR A 480 26.03 5.19 -10.95
N ASN A 481 26.02 3.89 -11.24
CA ASN A 481 25.60 3.36 -12.54
C ASN A 481 24.09 3.07 -12.63
N LYS A 482 23.39 3.03 -11.49
CA LYS A 482 21.94 2.90 -11.42
C LYS A 482 21.41 3.67 -10.20
N ILE A 483 20.32 4.39 -10.38
CA ILE A 483 19.52 5.01 -9.32
C ILE A 483 18.09 4.55 -9.54
N VAL A 484 17.46 3.99 -8.52
CA VAL A 484 16.08 3.50 -8.56
C VAL A 484 15.26 4.15 -7.46
N GLY A 485 14.05 4.57 -7.78
CA GLY A 485 13.04 4.99 -6.83
C GLY A 485 12.46 3.75 -6.17
N ALA A 486 12.78 3.54 -4.92
CA ALA A 486 12.47 2.29 -4.24
C ALA A 486 11.06 2.25 -3.62
N GLY A 487 10.37 3.41 -3.50
CA GLY A 487 9.22 3.49 -2.59
C GLY A 487 9.67 3.41 -1.14
N ASP A 488 8.80 3.09 -0.21
CA ASP A 488 9.16 2.92 1.21
C ASP A 488 9.93 1.60 1.44
N LEU A 489 11.24 1.63 1.27
CA LEU A 489 12.12 0.50 1.59
C LEU A 489 12.47 0.46 3.08
N SER A 490 12.47 1.61 3.74
CA SER A 490 12.86 1.72 5.14
C SER A 490 11.75 1.43 6.13
N GLY A 491 10.49 1.34 5.68
CA GLY A 491 9.33 1.06 6.50
C GLY A 491 8.84 2.25 7.33
N ASP A 492 9.33 3.47 7.03
CA ASP A 492 8.94 4.66 7.77
C ASP A 492 7.77 5.43 7.14
N GLY A 493 7.27 4.98 5.98
CA GLY A 493 6.16 5.56 5.25
C GLY A 493 6.57 6.67 4.28
N LEU A 494 7.87 6.95 4.13
CA LEU A 494 8.42 7.90 3.17
C LEU A 494 9.06 7.17 2.00
N ALA A 495 9.05 7.79 0.83
CA ALA A 495 9.68 7.21 -0.35
C ALA A 495 11.21 7.29 -0.27
N ASP A 496 11.88 6.19 -0.60
CA ASP A 496 13.34 6.03 -0.54
C ASP A 496 13.96 5.90 -1.94
N VAL A 497 15.28 6.07 -2.00
CA VAL A 497 16.08 5.92 -3.21
C VAL A 497 17.24 4.95 -2.96
N VAL A 498 17.41 3.99 -3.87
CA VAL A 498 18.56 3.08 -3.86
C VAL A 498 19.49 3.42 -5.01
N ALA A 499 20.77 3.58 -4.72
CA ALA A 499 21.81 3.86 -5.71
C ALA A 499 22.87 2.75 -5.72
N ARG A 500 23.18 2.22 -6.91
CA ARG A 500 24.24 1.23 -7.12
C ARG A 500 25.49 1.91 -7.65
N ALA A 501 26.59 1.82 -6.90
CA ALA A 501 27.90 2.27 -7.35
C ALA A 501 28.48 1.34 -8.43
N LYS A 502 29.49 1.82 -9.16
CA LYS A 502 30.12 1.08 -10.26
C LYS A 502 30.80 -0.22 -9.80
N ASP A 503 31.24 -0.29 -8.55
CA ASP A 503 31.82 -1.49 -7.92
C ASP A 503 30.78 -2.51 -7.44
N GLY A 504 29.50 -2.17 -7.54
CA GLY A 504 28.37 -3.01 -7.12
C GLY A 504 27.95 -2.80 -5.67
N THR A 505 28.44 -1.79 -4.98
CA THR A 505 27.94 -1.40 -3.65
C THR A 505 26.57 -0.74 -3.80
N LEU A 506 25.60 -1.15 -2.98
CA LEU A 506 24.30 -0.50 -2.87
C LEU A 506 24.26 0.48 -1.70
N TYR A 507 23.70 1.63 -1.95
CA TYR A 507 23.44 2.65 -0.96
C TYR A 507 21.96 3.00 -0.91
N LEU A 508 21.40 3.07 0.29
CA LEU A 508 20.06 3.59 0.58
C LEU A 508 20.16 5.07 0.94
N TYR A 509 19.35 5.88 0.34
CA TYR A 509 19.04 7.24 0.74
C TYR A 509 17.58 7.27 1.20
N LYS A 510 17.37 7.39 2.53
CA LYS A 510 16.02 7.52 3.07
C LYS A 510 15.43 8.88 2.72
N GLY A 511 14.16 8.87 2.35
CA GLY A 511 13.40 10.10 2.21
C GLY A 511 13.26 10.85 3.54
N THR A 512 13.02 12.13 3.47
CA THR A 512 12.84 12.99 4.65
C THR A 512 11.48 13.65 4.72
N GLY A 513 10.73 13.65 3.60
CA GLY A 513 9.49 14.42 3.47
C GLY A 513 9.72 15.92 3.46
N ASP A 514 10.93 16.41 3.15
CA ASP A 514 11.28 17.82 3.06
C ASP A 514 11.88 18.14 1.69
N ALA A 515 11.15 18.89 0.88
CA ALA A 515 11.58 19.29 -0.47
C ALA A 515 12.94 20.01 -0.49
N ALA A 516 13.32 20.72 0.57
CA ALA A 516 14.59 21.43 0.65
C ALA A 516 15.79 20.48 0.89
N LYS A 517 15.52 19.31 1.48
CA LYS A 517 16.50 18.27 1.77
C LYS A 517 15.87 16.89 1.61
N PRO A 518 15.44 16.49 0.41
CA PRO A 518 14.55 15.34 0.23
C PRO A 518 15.19 13.99 0.59
N LEU A 519 16.52 13.91 0.64
CA LEU A 519 17.26 12.70 0.94
C LEU A 519 18.17 12.87 2.16
N SER A 520 18.19 11.86 3.02
CA SER A 520 19.13 11.75 4.14
C SER A 520 20.54 11.38 3.67
N ALA A 521 21.49 11.31 4.59
CA ALA A 521 22.81 10.75 4.31
C ALA A 521 22.66 9.26 3.90
N ARG A 522 23.44 8.84 2.88
CA ARG A 522 23.41 7.45 2.41
C ARG A 522 23.89 6.46 3.45
N THR A 523 23.27 5.29 3.46
CA THR A 523 23.71 4.12 4.21
C THR A 523 24.06 2.99 3.24
N GLU A 524 25.17 2.30 3.43
CA GLU A 524 25.49 1.11 2.68
C GLU A 524 24.59 -0.05 3.11
N ILE A 525 23.92 -0.70 2.15
CA ILE A 525 22.98 -1.80 2.38
C ILE A 525 23.43 -3.13 1.75
N GLY A 526 24.58 -3.13 1.08
CA GLY A 526 25.17 -4.37 0.54
C GLY A 526 26.20 -4.14 -0.54
N THR A 527 26.91 -5.21 -0.90
CA THR A 527 27.95 -5.22 -1.92
C THR A 527 27.78 -6.36 -2.92
N GLY A 528 28.48 -6.29 -4.07
CA GLY A 528 28.48 -7.37 -5.06
C GLY A 528 27.30 -7.35 -6.03
N TYR A 529 26.54 -6.26 -6.12
CA TYR A 529 25.36 -6.14 -7.00
C TYR A 529 25.71 -5.84 -8.47
N ASN A 530 27.00 -5.74 -8.81
CA ASN A 530 27.49 -5.63 -10.19
C ASN A 530 27.32 -6.91 -11.02
N ILE A 531 26.92 -8.04 -10.38
CA ILE A 531 26.52 -9.26 -11.07
C ILE A 531 25.21 -9.10 -11.86
N TYR A 532 24.38 -8.10 -11.52
CA TYR A 532 23.10 -7.87 -12.17
C TYR A 532 23.24 -6.93 -13.37
N THR A 533 22.79 -7.42 -14.53
CA THR A 533 22.66 -6.62 -15.77
C THR A 533 21.53 -5.62 -15.65
N HIS A 534 20.43 -6.01 -14.99
CA HIS A 534 19.30 -5.14 -14.68
C HIS A 534 19.03 -5.12 -13.18
N PHE A 535 18.62 -3.94 -12.69
CA PHE A 535 18.29 -3.69 -11.30
C PHE A 535 17.14 -2.69 -11.22
N ALA A 536 16.06 -3.03 -10.55
CA ALA A 536 14.84 -2.25 -10.47
C ALA A 536 14.15 -2.39 -9.11
N ALA A 537 13.20 -1.51 -8.83
CA ALA A 537 12.32 -1.54 -7.67
C ALA A 537 10.87 -1.55 -8.15
N PRO A 538 10.21 -2.70 -8.15
CA PRO A 538 8.84 -2.84 -8.65
C PRO A 538 7.76 -2.39 -7.65
N GLY A 539 8.12 -1.99 -6.44
CA GLY A 539 7.21 -1.76 -5.32
C GLY A 539 7.13 -2.96 -4.40
N ASP A 540 6.02 -3.12 -3.69
CA ASP A 540 5.76 -4.20 -2.75
C ASP A 540 5.39 -5.50 -3.49
N LEU A 541 6.22 -6.53 -3.41
CA LEU A 541 5.97 -7.84 -4.05
C LEU A 541 5.40 -8.89 -3.10
N ASP A 542 5.54 -8.69 -1.78
CA ASP A 542 5.08 -9.68 -0.80
C ASP A 542 3.90 -9.20 0.05
N GLY A 543 3.40 -7.98 -0.21
CA GLY A 543 2.20 -7.44 0.41
C GLY A 543 2.43 -6.99 1.86
N ASP A 544 3.68 -6.67 2.24
CA ASP A 544 4.00 -6.26 3.61
C ASP A 544 3.96 -4.73 3.81
N GLY A 545 3.61 -3.98 2.76
CA GLY A 545 3.54 -2.52 2.74
C GLY A 545 4.88 -1.84 2.49
N LYS A 546 5.96 -2.61 2.28
CA LYS A 546 7.30 -2.09 2.03
C LYS A 546 7.75 -2.43 0.63
N ALA A 547 8.56 -1.57 0.05
CA ALA A 547 9.08 -1.79 -1.29
C ALA A 547 10.19 -2.84 -1.33
N ASP A 548 10.22 -3.61 -2.42
CA ASP A 548 11.20 -4.64 -2.72
C ASP A 548 12.13 -4.23 -3.87
N LEU A 549 13.26 -4.94 -4.00
CA LEU A 549 14.19 -4.78 -5.09
C LEU A 549 14.30 -6.07 -5.91
N ILE A 550 14.56 -5.94 -7.20
CA ILE A 550 14.88 -7.08 -8.08
C ILE A 550 16.20 -6.86 -8.80
N GLY A 551 16.91 -7.96 -9.03
CA GLY A 551 18.10 -8.02 -9.87
C GLY A 551 18.00 -9.15 -10.88
N VAL A 552 18.38 -8.88 -12.14
CA VAL A 552 18.48 -9.88 -13.20
C VAL A 552 19.94 -10.07 -13.54
N ASP A 553 20.45 -11.29 -13.44
CA ASP A 553 21.86 -11.58 -13.79
C ASP A 553 22.07 -11.84 -15.28
N GLY A 554 23.32 -12.04 -15.68
CA GLY A 554 23.66 -12.28 -17.08
C GLY A 554 23.14 -13.59 -17.69
N ALA A 555 22.61 -14.51 -16.85
CA ALA A 555 21.95 -15.72 -17.30
C ALA A 555 20.42 -15.54 -17.44
N GLY A 556 19.90 -14.35 -17.15
CA GLY A 556 18.48 -14.05 -17.16
C GLY A 556 17.73 -14.55 -15.92
N ASP A 557 18.46 -14.94 -14.87
CA ASP A 557 17.87 -15.34 -13.60
C ASP A 557 17.43 -14.09 -12.82
N VAL A 558 16.18 -14.12 -12.30
CA VAL A 558 15.58 -13.01 -11.54
C VAL A 558 15.61 -13.31 -10.07
N TYR A 559 16.13 -12.37 -9.30
CA TYR A 559 16.21 -12.45 -7.85
C TYR A 559 15.48 -11.28 -7.20
N ARG A 560 14.69 -11.57 -6.17
CA ARG A 560 14.04 -10.59 -5.30
C ARG A 560 14.83 -10.40 -4.01
N TYR A 561 14.79 -9.18 -3.50
CA TYR A 561 15.29 -8.76 -2.20
C TYR A 561 14.17 -8.03 -1.47
N SER A 562 13.57 -8.65 -0.47
CA SER A 562 12.56 -7.97 0.37
C SER A 562 13.21 -7.04 1.37
N SER A 563 12.52 -5.96 1.66
CA SER A 563 12.87 -5.08 2.78
C SER A 563 12.73 -5.80 4.13
N THR A 564 13.55 -5.39 5.10
CA THR A 564 13.37 -5.74 6.51
C THR A 564 12.46 -4.75 7.25
N GLY A 565 12.14 -3.60 6.63
CA GLY A 565 11.45 -2.49 7.27
C GLY A 565 12.34 -1.67 8.22
N THR A 566 13.65 -1.81 8.10
CA THR A 566 14.64 -1.04 8.89
C THR A 566 15.66 -0.32 8.01
N GLY A 567 15.48 -0.42 6.67
CA GLY A 567 16.43 0.08 5.69
C GLY A 567 17.50 -0.94 5.29
N GLU A 568 17.37 -2.18 5.74
CA GLU A 568 18.16 -3.32 5.27
C GLU A 568 17.33 -4.19 4.34
N ILE A 569 17.98 -5.07 3.59
CA ILE A 569 17.34 -6.02 2.66
C ILE A 569 17.64 -7.46 3.08
N LYS A 570 16.64 -8.33 2.92
CA LYS A 570 16.75 -9.77 3.22
C LYS A 570 17.63 -10.46 2.18
N LYS A 571 18.05 -11.69 2.48
CA LYS A 571 18.76 -12.54 1.52
C LYS A 571 17.91 -12.74 0.25
N ARG A 572 18.58 -12.67 -0.92
CA ARG A 572 17.91 -12.87 -2.23
C ARG A 572 17.18 -14.19 -2.34
N ALA A 573 16.03 -14.17 -2.97
CA ALA A 573 15.27 -15.33 -3.42
C ALA A 573 15.19 -15.33 -4.96
N LYS A 574 15.43 -16.47 -5.61
CA LYS A 574 15.22 -16.60 -7.06
C LYS A 574 13.72 -16.73 -7.33
N ILE A 575 13.17 -15.84 -8.16
CA ILE A 575 11.74 -15.78 -8.47
C ILE A 575 11.42 -16.07 -9.94
N GLY A 576 12.44 -16.15 -10.80
CA GLY A 576 12.23 -16.41 -12.23
C GLY A 576 13.52 -16.63 -13.00
N TYR A 577 13.36 -16.85 -14.32
CA TYR A 577 14.46 -17.01 -15.27
C TYR A 577 14.00 -16.62 -16.68
N GLY A 578 14.95 -16.50 -17.62
CA GLY A 578 14.66 -16.18 -19.02
C GLY A 578 14.38 -14.69 -19.25
N TRP A 579 14.91 -13.81 -18.39
CA TRP A 579 14.77 -12.36 -18.51
C TRP A 579 15.96 -11.71 -19.26
N ASP A 580 16.87 -12.51 -19.82
CA ASP A 580 17.95 -12.07 -20.72
C ASP A 580 17.44 -11.50 -22.06
N ILE A 581 16.16 -11.70 -22.37
CA ILE A 581 15.48 -11.14 -23.56
C ILE A 581 15.21 -9.62 -23.45
N TYR A 582 15.34 -9.05 -22.26
CA TYR A 582 15.09 -7.62 -22.04
C TYR A 582 16.36 -6.78 -22.08
N ASN A 583 16.30 -5.63 -22.73
CA ASN A 583 17.35 -4.63 -22.74
C ASN A 583 17.09 -3.48 -21.74
N GLY A 584 15.94 -3.43 -21.10
CA GLY A 584 15.57 -2.46 -20.08
C GLY A 584 14.53 -2.99 -19.11
N LEU A 585 14.72 -2.67 -17.81
CA LEU A 585 13.74 -2.83 -16.75
C LEU A 585 13.56 -1.50 -16.03
N TYR A 586 12.28 -1.10 -15.85
CA TYR A 586 11.88 0.22 -15.39
C TYR A 586 10.93 0.17 -14.22
#